data_8a34eb480f5a7cc2e095e5c5ad925df7
#
_entry.id   8a34eb480f5a7cc2e095e5c5ad925df7
#
_cell.length_a   1.000
_cell.length_b   1.000
_cell.length_c   1.000
_cell.angle_alpha   90.00
_cell.angle_beta   90.00
_cell.angle_gamma   90.00
#
_symmetry.space_group_name_H-M   'P 1'
#
loop_
_entity.id
_entity.type
_entity.pdbx_description
1 polymer ?
#
loop_
_entity_poly.entity_id
_entity_poly.type
_entity_poly.pdbx_seq_one_letter_code
_entity_poly.pdbx_strand_id
1 'polypeptide(L)'
;AQDRIEGDALYSNQTGEVLVVKTADCMPLFFWSEVEQLIGVIHSGWKGTELGISEKLFLHLHSQGYSLDSIHTFLGPCARKKNYEVGEDLFIKFQSYAPDAIEPKDNHKYLLGIDIVLRQRLLENKIPIEFIDSEICTIEDTSYYSHRCGDKGRNLNLIWMT
;
A
#
# COMPACT_ATOMS: atom_id res chain seq x y z
N ALA A 1 -27.89 -5.12 -11.71
CA ALA A 1 -26.88 -5.19 -10.67
C ALA A 1 -25.53 -5.14 -11.39
N GLN A 2 -24.74 -4.10 -11.15
CA GLN A 2 -23.35 -4.09 -11.62
C GLN A 2 -22.61 -5.19 -10.87
N ASP A 3 -21.98 -6.10 -11.60
CA ASP A 3 -21.12 -7.12 -11.01
C ASP A 3 -19.99 -6.41 -10.26
N ARG A 4 -19.92 -6.67 -8.98
CA ARG A 4 -18.88 -6.11 -8.10
C ARG A 4 -17.56 -6.78 -8.47
N ILE A 5 -16.63 -6.03 -9.06
CA ILE A 5 -15.27 -6.51 -9.27
C ILE A 5 -14.58 -6.46 -7.91
N GLU A 6 -14.16 -7.62 -7.42
CA GLU A 6 -13.36 -7.72 -6.19
C GLU A 6 -11.87 -7.73 -6.56
N GLY A 7 -11.10 -6.87 -5.92
CA GLY A 7 -9.66 -6.77 -6.11
C GLY A 7 -9.04 -5.81 -5.11
N ASP A 8 -7.75 -5.98 -4.83
CA ASP A 8 -6.98 -5.12 -3.95
C ASP A 8 -6.24 -3.99 -4.68
N ALA A 9 -6.35 -3.92 -6.02
CA ALA A 9 -5.80 -2.85 -6.83
C ALA A 9 -6.81 -2.43 -7.91
N LEU A 10 -7.03 -1.14 -8.01
CA LEU A 10 -7.97 -0.52 -8.95
C LEU A 10 -7.26 0.60 -9.70
N TYR A 11 -7.54 0.74 -10.99
CA TYR A 11 -7.12 1.91 -11.76
C TYR A 11 -8.17 2.27 -12.81
N SER A 12 -8.16 3.52 -13.26
CA SER A 12 -9.04 4.04 -14.31
C SER A 12 -8.36 5.16 -15.09
N ASN A 13 -8.71 5.27 -16.35
CA ASN A 13 -8.38 6.39 -17.23
C ASN A 13 -9.64 7.20 -17.64
N GLN A 14 -10.73 7.05 -16.90
CA GLN A 14 -12.00 7.73 -17.19
C GLN A 14 -12.29 8.79 -16.15
N THR A 15 -12.73 9.97 -16.62
CA THR A 15 -13.22 11.04 -15.73
C THR A 15 -14.56 10.66 -15.11
N GLY A 16 -14.79 11.14 -13.88
CA GLY A 16 -16.03 10.92 -13.14
C GLY A 16 -16.12 9.57 -12.43
N GLU A 17 -15.16 8.66 -12.60
CA GLU A 17 -15.07 7.45 -11.79
C GLU A 17 -14.41 7.73 -10.45
N VAL A 18 -14.94 7.13 -9.38
CA VAL A 18 -14.39 7.20 -8.03
C VAL A 18 -13.89 5.82 -7.64
N LEU A 19 -12.58 5.70 -7.46
CA LEU A 19 -11.96 4.47 -6.96
C LEU A 19 -11.88 4.52 -5.44
N VAL A 20 -12.26 3.43 -4.78
CA VAL A 20 -12.34 3.37 -3.31
C VAL A 20 -11.74 2.09 -2.79
N VAL A 21 -10.83 2.20 -1.82
CA VAL A 21 -10.39 1.08 -0.99
C VAL A 21 -10.63 1.37 0.48
N LYS A 22 -10.88 0.32 1.26
CA LYS A 22 -11.14 0.40 2.69
C LYS A 22 -9.95 -0.18 3.45
N THR A 23 -9.39 0.60 4.36
CA THR A 23 -8.27 0.15 5.20
C THR A 23 -8.55 0.34 6.69
N ALA A 24 -7.86 -0.42 7.51
CA ALA A 24 -7.62 -0.19 8.91
C ALA A 24 -6.28 -0.88 9.20
N ASP A 25 -5.21 -0.09 9.21
CA ASP A 25 -3.79 -0.47 9.27
C ASP A 25 -3.15 -0.89 7.95
N CYS A 26 -3.86 -1.54 7.02
CA CYS A 26 -3.31 -1.82 5.70
C CYS A 26 -3.01 -0.53 4.95
N MET A 27 -1.98 -0.56 4.13
CA MET A 27 -1.44 0.59 3.40
C MET A 27 -2.29 0.91 2.16
N PRO A 28 -2.90 2.10 2.05
CA PRO A 28 -3.47 2.60 0.81
C PRO A 28 -2.37 3.31 0.02
N LEU A 29 -2.05 2.81 -1.17
CA LEU A 29 -1.13 3.45 -2.09
C LEU A 29 -1.94 4.03 -3.26
N PHE A 30 -1.98 5.35 -3.35
CA PHE A 30 -2.55 6.07 -4.47
C PHE A 30 -1.51 6.31 -5.54
N PHE A 31 -1.94 6.37 -6.79
CA PHE A 31 -1.11 6.81 -7.89
C PHE A 31 -1.93 7.55 -8.94
N TRP A 32 -1.29 8.48 -9.65
CA TRP A 32 -1.91 9.22 -10.75
C TRP A 32 -0.87 9.71 -11.74
N SER A 33 -1.33 9.96 -12.95
CA SER A 33 -0.57 10.64 -13.99
C SER A 33 -1.51 11.55 -14.78
N GLU A 34 -1.22 12.85 -14.78
CA GLU A 34 -1.98 13.81 -15.58
C GLU A 34 -1.71 13.63 -17.08
N VAL A 35 -0.47 13.27 -17.42
CA VAL A 35 -0.05 13.03 -18.81
C VAL A 35 -0.78 11.82 -19.40
N GLU A 36 -0.89 10.76 -18.64
CA GLU A 36 -1.54 9.50 -19.06
C GLU A 36 -3.04 9.49 -18.78
N GLN A 37 -3.59 10.54 -18.14
CA GLN A 37 -4.96 10.57 -17.64
C GLN A 37 -5.32 9.29 -16.87
N LEU A 38 -4.51 8.96 -15.89
CA LEU A 38 -4.58 7.72 -15.13
C LEU A 38 -4.68 8.01 -13.64
N ILE A 39 -5.58 7.32 -12.97
CA ILE A 39 -5.66 7.27 -11.51
C ILE A 39 -5.70 5.83 -11.02
N GLY A 40 -5.25 5.60 -9.79
CA GLY A 40 -5.41 4.29 -9.18
C GLY A 40 -5.19 4.28 -7.68
N VAL A 41 -5.60 3.19 -7.06
CA VAL A 41 -5.42 2.96 -5.63
C VAL A 41 -5.19 1.47 -5.37
N ILE A 42 -4.22 1.17 -4.51
CA ILE A 42 -3.86 -0.19 -4.10
C ILE A 42 -4.12 -0.33 -2.61
N HIS A 43 -4.82 -1.38 -2.21
CA HIS A 43 -4.90 -1.85 -0.84
C HIS A 43 -3.79 -2.88 -0.61
N SER A 44 -2.78 -2.53 0.18
CA SER A 44 -1.65 -3.42 0.45
C SER A 44 -1.48 -3.66 1.95
N GLY A 45 -2.02 -4.77 2.43
CA GLY A 45 -1.66 -5.36 3.71
C GLY A 45 -0.36 -6.18 3.58
N TRP A 46 0.12 -6.77 4.68
CA TRP A 46 1.35 -7.58 4.67
C TRP A 46 1.33 -8.69 3.59
N LYS A 47 0.18 -9.35 3.39
CA LYS A 47 0.04 -10.42 2.40
C LYS A 47 0.09 -9.89 0.96
N GLY A 48 -0.60 -8.78 0.68
CA GLY A 48 -0.55 -8.14 -0.64
C GLY A 48 0.87 -7.65 -0.96
N THR A 49 1.54 -7.07 0.03
CA THR A 49 2.94 -6.64 -0.09
C THR A 49 3.88 -7.83 -0.31
N GLU A 50 3.73 -8.93 0.45
CA GLU A 50 4.49 -10.17 0.26
C GLU A 50 4.33 -10.72 -1.17
N LEU A 51 3.10 -10.71 -1.67
CA LEU A 51 2.79 -11.20 -3.01
C LEU A 51 3.14 -10.25 -4.15
N GLY A 52 3.62 -9.04 -3.83
CA GLY A 52 4.06 -8.06 -4.83
C GLY A 52 2.91 -7.39 -5.58
N ILE A 53 1.82 -7.05 -4.92
CA ILE A 53 0.66 -6.44 -5.59
C ILE A 53 1.02 -5.14 -6.31
N SER A 54 1.83 -4.29 -5.68
CA SER A 54 2.20 -2.99 -6.26
C SER A 54 3.12 -3.14 -7.45
N GLU A 55 4.16 -3.97 -7.34
CA GLU A 55 5.08 -4.23 -8.46
C GLU A 55 4.36 -4.85 -9.66
N LYS A 56 3.49 -5.82 -9.40
CA LYS A 56 2.69 -6.46 -10.45
C LYS A 56 1.77 -5.47 -11.16
N LEU A 57 1.15 -4.55 -10.41
CA LEU A 57 0.30 -3.53 -11.02
C LEU A 57 1.13 -2.56 -11.86
N PHE A 58 2.24 -2.02 -11.37
CA PHE A 58 3.07 -1.09 -12.13
C PHE A 58 3.69 -1.74 -13.37
N LEU A 59 4.16 -2.98 -13.26
CA LEU A 59 4.63 -3.74 -14.42
C LEU A 59 3.50 -4.01 -15.42
N HIS A 60 2.29 -4.29 -14.95
CA HIS A 60 1.12 -4.42 -15.81
C HIS A 60 0.83 -3.09 -16.54
N LEU A 61 0.76 -1.96 -15.83
CA LEU A 61 0.55 -0.64 -16.44
C LEU A 61 1.61 -0.35 -17.51
N HIS A 62 2.88 -0.62 -17.20
CA HIS A 62 3.96 -0.48 -18.19
C HIS A 62 3.74 -1.36 -19.42
N SER A 63 3.30 -2.60 -19.24
CA SER A 63 2.98 -3.51 -20.35
C SER A 63 1.79 -3.04 -21.20
N GLN A 64 0.89 -2.23 -20.63
CA GLN A 64 -0.23 -1.58 -21.34
C GLN A 64 0.18 -0.27 -22.04
N GLY A 65 1.46 0.13 -21.95
CA GLY A 65 1.99 1.31 -22.62
C GLY A 65 2.04 2.58 -21.77
N TYR A 66 1.65 2.53 -20.49
CA TYR A 66 1.78 3.68 -19.59
C TYR A 66 3.24 3.93 -19.21
N SER A 67 3.67 5.19 -19.23
CA SER A 67 4.99 5.60 -18.76
C SER A 67 5.03 5.66 -17.24
N LEU A 68 5.85 4.83 -16.61
CA LEU A 68 6.02 4.85 -15.16
C LEU A 68 6.70 6.13 -14.65
N ASP A 69 7.51 6.78 -15.48
CA ASP A 69 8.20 8.04 -15.13
C ASP A 69 7.22 9.22 -14.94
N SER A 70 6.00 9.12 -15.49
CA SER A 70 4.94 10.12 -15.34
C SER A 70 4.02 9.87 -14.16
N ILE A 71 4.21 8.77 -13.42
CA ILE A 71 3.34 8.38 -12.31
C ILE A 71 3.81 9.03 -11.01
N HIS A 72 2.90 9.77 -10.39
CA HIS A 72 3.03 10.25 -9.03
C HIS A 72 2.37 9.29 -8.07
N THR A 73 2.90 9.18 -6.83
CA THR A 73 2.31 8.30 -5.82
C THR A 73 2.17 9.00 -4.47
N PHE A 74 1.15 8.59 -3.73
CA PHE A 74 0.94 9.01 -2.35
C PHE A 74 0.63 7.81 -1.48
N LEU A 75 1.43 7.62 -0.43
CA LEU A 75 1.25 6.60 0.57
C LEU A 75 0.45 7.17 1.74
N GLY A 76 -0.79 6.70 1.86
CA GLY A 76 -1.71 7.19 2.88
C GLY A 76 -1.46 6.60 4.27
N PRO A 77 -2.27 7.00 5.26
CA PRO A 77 -2.17 6.52 6.63
C PRO A 77 -2.25 5.00 6.73
N CYS A 78 -1.30 4.39 7.46
CA CYS A 78 -1.22 2.94 7.65
C CYS A 78 -0.49 2.60 8.96
N ALA A 79 -0.45 1.33 9.32
CA ALA A 79 0.39 0.86 10.43
C ALA A 79 1.88 1.05 10.10
N ARG A 80 2.60 1.76 10.95
CA ARG A 80 4.04 2.02 10.77
C ARG A 80 4.88 1.07 11.62
N LYS A 81 6.13 0.83 11.19
CA LYS A 81 7.06 -0.12 11.80
C LYS A 81 7.09 -0.03 13.33
N LYS A 82 7.19 1.18 13.89
CA LYS A 82 7.30 1.39 15.34
C LYS A 82 6.13 0.82 16.17
N ASN A 83 4.96 0.61 15.55
CA ASN A 83 3.73 0.18 16.24
C ASN A 83 3.14 -1.11 15.66
N TYR A 84 3.64 -1.59 14.52
CA TYR A 84 3.09 -2.78 13.87
C TYR A 84 3.82 -4.04 14.32
N GLU A 85 3.35 -4.59 15.44
CA GLU A 85 3.86 -5.82 16.01
C GLU A 85 3.34 -7.06 15.27
N VAL A 86 4.25 -7.99 14.97
CA VAL A 86 3.96 -9.23 14.24
C VAL A 86 4.61 -10.43 14.92
N GLY A 87 4.18 -11.63 14.54
CA GLY A 87 4.74 -12.89 15.02
C GLY A 87 5.98 -13.34 14.25
N GLU A 88 6.56 -14.44 14.71
CA GLU A 88 7.74 -15.07 14.11
C GLU A 88 7.49 -15.55 12.68
N ASP A 89 6.27 -15.93 12.36
CA ASP A 89 5.85 -16.34 11.01
C ASP A 89 6.10 -15.26 9.95
N LEU A 90 5.81 -13.99 10.28
CA LEU A 90 6.11 -12.86 9.40
C LEU A 90 7.59 -12.47 9.45
N PHE A 91 8.26 -12.62 10.59
CA PHE A 91 9.69 -12.41 10.67
C PHE A 91 10.44 -13.32 9.70
N ILE A 92 10.18 -14.62 9.73
CA ILE A 92 10.80 -15.59 8.83
C ILE A 92 10.58 -15.22 7.35
N LYS A 93 9.39 -14.73 7.01
CA LYS A 93 9.05 -14.31 5.64
C LYS A 93 9.84 -13.10 5.17
N PHE A 94 9.92 -12.06 5.99
CA PHE A 94 10.44 -10.75 5.56
C PHE A 94 11.93 -10.57 5.78
N GLN A 95 12.53 -11.23 6.78
CA GLN A 95 13.96 -11.08 7.08
C GLN A 95 14.90 -11.43 5.93
N SER A 96 14.50 -12.35 5.04
CA SER A 96 15.35 -12.85 3.97
C SER A 96 15.50 -11.86 2.81
N TYR A 97 14.49 -11.03 2.56
CA TYR A 97 14.50 -10.09 1.43
C TYR A 97 14.23 -8.62 1.80
N ALA A 98 13.80 -8.36 3.03
CA ALA A 98 13.59 -7.01 3.51
C ALA A 98 14.07 -6.87 4.98
N PRO A 99 15.35 -7.12 5.29
CA PRO A 99 15.84 -7.12 6.67
C PRO A 99 15.66 -5.78 7.37
N ASP A 100 15.74 -4.66 6.65
CA ASP A 100 15.55 -3.32 7.23
C ASP A 100 14.09 -3.03 7.61
N ALA A 101 13.16 -3.77 7.02
CA ALA A 101 11.73 -3.61 7.29
C ALA A 101 11.27 -4.29 8.57
N ILE A 102 12.06 -5.21 9.12
CA ILE A 102 11.68 -5.98 10.29
C ILE A 102 12.78 -6.01 11.34
N GLU A 103 12.39 -5.85 12.60
CA GLU A 103 13.35 -5.89 13.73
C GLU A 103 12.76 -6.66 14.91
N PRO A 104 13.61 -7.32 15.71
CA PRO A 104 13.19 -8.01 16.93
C PRO A 104 12.60 -7.03 17.95
N LYS A 105 11.61 -7.52 18.68
CA LYS A 105 11.04 -6.95 19.89
C LYS A 105 11.01 -8.03 20.98
N ASP A 106 10.60 -7.68 22.18
CA ASP A 106 10.53 -8.63 23.30
C ASP A 106 9.52 -9.78 23.04
N ASN A 107 9.71 -10.91 23.74
CA ASN A 107 8.77 -12.04 23.77
C ASN A 107 8.44 -12.66 22.40
N HIS A 108 9.44 -12.89 21.54
CA HIS A 108 9.24 -13.47 20.20
C HIS A 108 8.28 -12.67 19.33
N LYS A 109 8.26 -11.36 19.53
CA LYS A 109 7.56 -10.39 18.69
C LYS A 109 8.55 -9.58 17.87
N TYR A 110 8.05 -9.02 16.80
CA TYR A 110 8.83 -8.25 15.83
C TYR A 110 8.05 -7.02 15.40
N LEU A 111 8.76 -5.98 14.98
CA LEU A 111 8.17 -4.77 14.41
C LEU A 111 8.37 -4.79 12.90
N LEU A 112 7.30 -4.63 12.13
CA LEU A 112 7.30 -4.72 10.67
C LEU A 112 6.86 -3.41 10.03
N GLY A 113 7.67 -2.85 9.12
CA GLY A 113 7.32 -1.72 8.24
C GLY A 113 6.94 -2.21 6.85
N ILE A 114 5.65 -2.30 6.55
CA ILE A 114 5.15 -2.73 5.24
C ILE A 114 5.53 -1.72 4.16
N ASP A 115 5.54 -0.43 4.48
CA ASP A 115 5.99 0.66 3.62
C ASP A 115 7.47 0.54 3.25
N ILE A 116 8.32 0.07 4.16
CA ILE A 116 9.74 -0.19 3.90
C ILE A 116 9.89 -1.38 2.94
N VAL A 117 9.13 -2.46 3.17
CA VAL A 117 9.09 -3.61 2.25
C VAL A 117 8.70 -3.19 0.85
N LEU A 118 7.63 -2.38 0.72
CA LEU A 118 7.17 -1.88 -0.57
C LEU A 118 8.27 -1.11 -1.30
N ARG A 119 8.92 -0.15 -0.63
CA ARG A 119 9.99 0.66 -1.22
C ARG A 119 11.14 -0.19 -1.73
N GLN A 120 11.58 -1.15 -0.94
CA GLN A 120 12.65 -2.07 -1.32
C GLN A 120 12.27 -2.91 -2.55
N ARG A 121 11.05 -3.46 -2.58
CA ARG A 121 10.57 -4.27 -3.71
C ARG A 121 10.49 -3.47 -5.02
N LEU A 122 10.03 -2.24 -4.96
CA LEU A 122 9.99 -1.38 -6.15
C LEU A 122 11.40 -1.06 -6.65
N LEU A 123 12.33 -0.79 -5.75
CA LEU A 123 13.73 -0.55 -6.08
C LEU A 123 14.38 -1.78 -6.74
N GLU A 124 14.19 -2.97 -6.17
CA GLU A 124 14.71 -4.23 -6.71
C GLU A 124 14.17 -4.55 -8.10
N ASN A 125 12.90 -4.21 -8.34
CA ASN A 125 12.26 -4.39 -9.65
C ASN A 125 12.52 -3.21 -10.62
N LYS A 126 13.38 -2.24 -10.22
CA LYS A 126 13.73 -1.07 -11.02
C LYS A 126 12.52 -0.25 -11.48
N ILE A 127 11.51 -0.18 -10.63
CA ILE A 127 10.31 0.62 -10.86
C ILE A 127 10.61 2.04 -10.34
N PRO A 128 10.69 3.06 -11.22
CA PRO A 128 11.18 4.40 -10.88
C PRO A 128 10.06 5.25 -10.22
N ILE A 129 9.54 4.78 -9.09
CA ILE A 129 8.45 5.47 -8.40
C ILE A 129 8.93 6.07 -7.09
N GLU A 130 8.74 7.38 -6.96
CA GLU A 130 8.94 8.13 -5.73
C GLU A 130 7.62 8.26 -4.97
N PHE A 131 7.69 8.27 -3.64
CA PHE A 131 6.53 8.38 -2.78
C PHE A 131 6.48 9.72 -2.07
N ILE A 132 5.34 10.38 -2.18
CA ILE A 132 4.89 11.33 -1.17
C ILE A 132 4.26 10.49 -0.07
N ASP A 133 4.69 10.66 1.17
CA ASP A 133 4.26 9.85 2.31
C ASP A 133 3.51 10.71 3.33
N SER A 134 2.35 10.23 3.79
CA SER A 134 1.62 10.89 4.87
C SER A 134 2.35 10.85 6.20
N GLU A 135 3.25 9.86 6.40
CA GLU A 135 3.95 9.56 7.66
C GLU A 135 3.02 9.24 8.85
N ILE A 136 1.71 9.18 8.62
CA ILE A 136 0.70 8.94 9.67
C ILE A 136 0.63 7.46 10.01
N CYS A 137 0.66 7.15 11.32
CA CYS A 137 0.45 5.80 11.84
C CYS A 137 -0.98 5.63 12.37
N THR A 138 -1.78 4.77 11.75
CA THR A 138 -3.16 4.52 12.15
C THR A 138 -3.32 3.88 13.53
N ILE A 139 -2.28 3.20 14.04
CA ILE A 139 -2.28 2.61 15.40
C ILE A 139 -2.09 3.70 16.46
N GLU A 140 -1.43 4.79 16.12
CA GLU A 140 -1.04 5.86 17.04
C GLU A 140 -2.01 7.05 16.99
N ASP A 141 -2.47 7.38 15.78
CA ASP A 141 -3.39 8.50 15.57
C ASP A 141 -4.84 8.05 15.63
N THR A 142 -5.51 8.38 16.72
CA THR A 142 -6.91 8.01 17.01
C THR A 142 -7.94 8.66 16.08
N SER A 143 -7.52 9.54 15.17
CA SER A 143 -8.37 10.08 14.10
C SER A 143 -8.67 9.06 13.01
N TYR A 144 -7.93 7.94 12.99
CA TYR A 144 -8.06 6.87 12.03
C TYR A 144 -8.52 5.57 12.69
N TYR A 145 -9.31 4.79 11.99
CA TYR A 145 -9.65 3.43 12.43
C TYR A 145 -8.43 2.51 12.30
N SER A 146 -8.18 1.75 13.37
CA SER A 146 -7.13 0.74 13.43
C SER A 146 -7.70 -0.61 13.83
N HIS A 147 -7.46 -1.63 13.01
CA HIS A 147 -7.80 -3.01 13.34
C HIS A 147 -7.02 -3.50 14.58
N ARG A 148 -5.77 -3.05 14.72
CA ARG A 148 -4.91 -3.36 15.86
C ARG A 148 -5.44 -2.80 17.17
N CYS A 149 -6.07 -1.64 17.13
CA CYS A 149 -6.72 -1.03 18.28
C CYS A 149 -8.11 -1.63 18.56
N GLY A 150 -8.59 -2.56 17.73
CA GLY A 150 -9.90 -3.21 17.91
C GLY A 150 -11.07 -2.48 17.27
N ASP A 151 -10.83 -1.47 16.43
CA ASP A 151 -11.86 -0.70 15.77
C ASP A 151 -12.64 -1.53 14.74
N LYS A 152 -13.96 -1.37 14.74
CA LYS A 152 -14.85 -2.01 13.75
C LYS A 152 -14.99 -1.20 12.46
N GLY A 153 -14.69 0.11 12.51
CA GLY A 153 -14.74 1.01 11.37
C GLY A 153 -13.64 0.75 10.35
N ARG A 154 -13.73 1.46 9.23
CA ARG A 154 -12.69 1.45 8.18
C ARG A 154 -12.52 2.86 7.66
N ASN A 155 -11.27 3.21 7.36
CA ASN A 155 -10.90 4.42 6.65
C ASN A 155 -11.25 4.24 5.18
N LEU A 156 -11.96 5.23 4.61
CA LEU A 156 -12.27 5.25 3.19
C LEU A 156 -11.16 6.03 2.47
N ASN A 157 -10.53 5.39 1.52
CA ASN A 157 -9.46 5.96 0.71
C ASN A 157 -9.97 6.11 -0.71
N LEU A 158 -10.12 7.35 -1.17
CA LEU A 158 -10.78 7.66 -2.44
C LEU A 158 -9.84 8.45 -3.35
N ILE A 159 -9.90 8.15 -4.64
CA ILE A 159 -9.27 8.95 -5.70
C ILE A 159 -10.24 9.05 -6.88
N TRP A 160 -10.32 10.22 -7.48
CA TRP A 160 -11.11 10.44 -8.70
C TRP A 160 -10.45 11.50 -9.58
N MET A 161 -10.83 11.51 -10.85
CA MET A 161 -10.37 12.45 -11.86
C MET A 161 -11.59 13.27 -12.36
N THR A 162 -11.43 14.60 -12.41
CA THR A 162 -12.44 15.56 -12.89
C THR A 162 -12.18 15.93 -14.34
#